data_6d8720c20814dd390a3e732c60003895
#
_entry.id   6d8720c20814dd390a3e732c60003895
#
_cell.length_a   1.000
_cell.length_b   1.000
_cell.length_c   1.000
_cell.angle_alpha   90.00
_cell.angle_beta   90.00
_cell.angle_gamma   90.00
#
_symmetry.space_group_name_H-M   'P 1'
#
loop_
_entity.id
_entity.type
_entity.pdbx_description
1 polymer ?
#
loop_
_entity_poly.entity_id
_entity_poly.type
_entity_poly.pdbx_seq_one_letter_code
_entity_poly.pdbx_strand_id
1 'polypeptide(L)'
;PVDYIKKYAGRAPVVHLKDFYKEGKPANMYELIGIETEKKEETGKFEFRPVGHGMQNIPPVLDAALEAGSKWVVVEQDQSYDTPALEAVKMSRDYLKGLGW
;
A
#
# COMPACT_ATOMS: atom_id res chain seq x y z
N PRO A 1 -6.53 5.21 5.74
CA PRO A 1 -5.48 4.87 6.75
C PRO A 1 -5.06 6.07 7.59
N VAL A 2 -5.04 7.29 7.04
CA VAL A 2 -4.57 8.50 7.74
C VAL A 2 -5.23 8.68 9.10
N ASP A 3 -6.56 8.59 9.18
CA ASP A 3 -7.31 8.80 10.43
C ASP A 3 -6.96 7.76 11.51
N TYR A 4 -6.75 6.51 11.10
CA TYR A 4 -6.36 5.45 12.01
C TYR A 4 -4.92 5.61 12.51
N ILE A 5 -4.00 6.03 11.65
CA ILE A 5 -2.62 6.33 12.04
C ILE A 5 -2.60 7.42 13.11
N LYS A 6 -3.36 8.50 12.91
CA LYS A 6 -3.50 9.59 13.87
C LYS A 6 -4.16 9.15 15.18
N LYS A 7 -5.22 8.36 15.09
CA LYS A 7 -5.95 7.83 16.26
C LYS A 7 -5.05 7.00 17.19
N TYR A 8 -4.13 6.22 16.60
CA TYR A 8 -3.24 5.33 17.34
C TYR A 8 -1.80 5.83 17.38
N ALA A 9 -1.62 7.17 17.37
CA ALA A 9 -0.30 7.79 17.46
C ALA A 9 0.52 7.24 18.63
N GLY A 10 1.82 7.00 18.40
CA GLY A 10 2.74 6.43 19.38
C GLY A 10 2.69 4.91 19.52
N ARG A 11 1.77 4.22 18.83
CA ARG A 11 1.60 2.77 18.92
C ARG A 11 2.10 1.99 17.71
N ALA A 12 2.48 2.69 16.65
CA ALA A 12 2.96 2.09 15.40
C ALA A 12 4.35 2.65 15.04
N PRO A 13 5.44 2.10 15.61
CA PRO A 13 6.80 2.55 15.28
C PRO A 13 7.22 2.18 13.87
N VAL A 14 6.55 1.22 13.25
CA VAL A 14 6.78 0.74 11.88
C VAL A 14 5.48 0.80 11.09
N VAL A 15 5.55 1.35 9.89
CA VAL A 15 4.44 1.38 8.95
C VAL A 15 4.80 0.55 7.72
N HIS A 16 3.95 -0.40 7.36
CA HIS A 16 4.03 -1.13 6.10
C HIS A 16 3.27 -0.37 5.02
N LEU A 17 3.96 -0.05 3.94
CA LEU A 17 3.37 0.57 2.76
C LEU A 17 3.13 -0.50 1.69
N LYS A 18 1.89 -0.64 1.28
CA LYS A 18 1.47 -1.55 0.23
C LYS A 18 0.57 -0.79 -0.73
N ASP A 19 0.95 -0.74 -1.99
CA ASP A 19 0.18 -0.07 -3.03
C ASP A 19 -0.44 -1.08 -4.00
N PHE A 20 -1.51 -0.71 -4.63
CA PHE A 20 -2.27 -1.57 -5.52
C PHE A 20 -3.05 -0.77 -6.56
N TYR A 21 -3.44 -1.45 -7.61
CA TYR A 21 -4.40 -0.98 -8.60
C TYR A 21 -5.61 -1.90 -8.60
N LYS A 22 -6.79 -1.33 -8.68
CA LYS A 22 -8.04 -2.08 -8.73
C LYS A 22 -9.01 -1.43 -9.73
N GLU A 23 -9.58 -2.24 -10.59
CA GLU A 23 -10.72 -1.87 -11.43
C GLU A 23 -12.03 -2.29 -10.78
N GLY A 24 -13.10 -1.52 -11.00
CA GLY A 24 -14.45 -1.84 -10.54
C GLY A 24 -14.83 -1.22 -9.20
N LYS A 25 -15.99 -1.64 -8.66
CA LYS A 25 -16.52 -1.11 -7.39
C LYS A 25 -15.63 -1.48 -6.22
N PRO A 26 -15.55 -0.63 -5.16
CA PRO A 26 -14.80 -0.96 -3.97
C PRO A 26 -15.39 -2.21 -3.31
N ALA A 27 -14.70 -3.36 -3.47
CA ALA A 27 -14.96 -4.54 -2.69
C ALA A 27 -14.28 -4.39 -1.31
N ASN A 28 -14.82 -5.07 -0.30
CA ASN A 28 -14.20 -5.12 1.00
C ASN A 28 -12.78 -5.72 0.87
N MET A 29 -11.76 -5.02 1.36
CA MET A 29 -10.37 -5.48 1.27
C MET A 29 -10.13 -6.86 1.89
N TYR A 30 -10.95 -7.26 2.86
CA TYR A 30 -10.90 -8.59 3.47
C TYR A 30 -11.29 -9.71 2.51
N GLU A 31 -12.12 -9.43 1.51
CA GLU A 31 -12.50 -10.41 0.47
C GLU A 31 -11.36 -10.66 -0.52
N LEU A 32 -10.41 -9.72 -0.63
CA LEU A 32 -9.27 -9.81 -1.54
C LEU A 32 -8.06 -10.54 -0.95
N ILE A 33 -8.01 -10.72 0.36
CA ILE A 33 -6.86 -11.30 1.08
C ILE A 33 -6.99 -12.82 1.31
N GLY A 34 -7.98 -13.49 0.70
CA GLY A 34 -8.06 -14.94 0.72
C GLY A 34 -9.20 -15.53 1.55
N ILE A 35 -10.20 -14.74 1.90
CA ILE A 35 -11.49 -15.28 2.33
C ILE A 35 -12.23 -15.65 1.05
N GLU A 36 -12.31 -16.95 0.76
CA GLU A 36 -13.12 -17.46 -0.34
C GLU A 36 -14.59 -17.08 -0.12
N THR A 37 -15.01 -16.00 -0.75
CA THR A 37 -16.43 -15.77 -0.94
C THR A 37 -16.82 -16.35 -2.29
N GLU A 38 -17.87 -17.13 -2.33
CA GLU A 38 -18.37 -17.82 -3.53
C GLU A 38 -18.86 -16.88 -4.66
N LYS A 39 -18.61 -15.58 -4.56
CA LYS A 39 -18.96 -14.60 -5.59
C LYS A 39 -17.74 -14.20 -6.42
N LYS A 40 -17.34 -15.09 -7.31
CA LYS A 40 -16.31 -14.83 -8.33
C LYS A 40 -16.79 -13.94 -9.49
N GLU A 41 -17.98 -13.41 -9.45
CA GLU A 41 -18.54 -12.63 -10.53
C GLU A 41 -18.45 -11.15 -10.19
N GLU A 42 -17.67 -10.40 -10.92
CA GLU A 42 -17.51 -8.92 -10.91
C GLU A 42 -16.33 -8.34 -10.12
N THR A 43 -15.32 -9.09 -9.76
CA THR A 43 -14.07 -8.45 -9.33
C THR A 43 -13.28 -8.03 -10.57
N GLY A 44 -13.23 -6.74 -10.87
CA GLY A 44 -12.32 -6.19 -11.85
C GLY A 44 -10.86 -6.55 -11.50
N LYS A 45 -9.94 -6.24 -12.39
CA LYS A 45 -8.51 -6.51 -12.22
C LYS A 45 -8.00 -5.92 -10.91
N PHE A 46 -7.31 -6.74 -10.11
CA PHE A 46 -6.57 -6.31 -8.94
C PHE A 46 -5.10 -6.69 -9.11
N GLU A 47 -4.21 -5.73 -8.92
CA GLU A 47 -2.76 -5.95 -8.98
C GLU A 47 -2.04 -5.15 -7.90
N PHE A 48 -1.06 -5.76 -7.25
CA PHE A 48 -0.11 -5.02 -6.44
C PHE A 48 0.76 -4.14 -7.34
N ARG A 49 1.13 -2.98 -6.84
CA ARG A 49 1.96 -2.01 -7.56
C ARG A 49 3.14 -1.57 -6.69
N PRO A 50 4.24 -1.15 -7.30
CA PRO A 50 5.27 -0.44 -6.56
C PRO A 50 4.66 0.78 -5.87
N VAL A 51 5.15 1.10 -4.68
CA VAL A 51 4.66 2.24 -3.89
C VAL A 51 4.77 3.54 -4.71
N GLY A 52 3.67 4.27 -4.79
CA GLY A 52 3.54 5.47 -5.59
C GLY A 52 3.06 5.26 -7.02
N HIS A 53 2.93 4.01 -7.46
CA HIS A 53 2.49 3.63 -8.81
C HIS A 53 1.11 2.96 -8.83
N GLY A 54 0.42 2.94 -7.71
CA GLY A 54 -0.92 2.42 -7.54
C GLY A 54 -1.97 3.49 -7.28
N MET A 55 -3.01 3.11 -6.57
CA MET A 55 -4.17 3.97 -6.27
C MET A 55 -4.10 4.61 -4.89
N GLN A 56 -3.18 4.20 -4.02
CA GLN A 56 -3.04 4.77 -2.70
C GLN A 56 -2.45 6.18 -2.76
N ASN A 57 -3.06 7.09 -2.03
CA ASN A 57 -2.49 8.42 -1.85
C ASN A 57 -1.43 8.35 -0.73
N ILE A 58 -0.21 8.06 -1.12
CA ILE A 58 0.91 7.76 -0.20
C ILE A 58 1.39 8.98 0.61
N PRO A 59 1.54 10.20 0.04
CA PRO A 59 2.08 11.33 0.78
C PRO A 59 1.35 11.63 2.10
N PRO A 60 0.01 11.74 2.17
CA PRO A 60 -0.67 11.97 3.43
C PRO A 60 -0.51 10.84 4.46
N VAL A 61 -0.33 9.60 3.99
CA VAL A 61 -0.06 8.45 4.86
C VAL A 61 1.30 8.59 5.53
N LEU A 62 2.31 8.99 4.77
CA LEU A 62 3.66 9.24 5.30
C LEU A 62 3.69 10.42 6.28
N ASP A 63 3.01 11.51 5.97
CA ASP A 63 2.91 12.67 6.85
C ASP A 63 2.26 12.29 8.18
N ALA A 64 1.16 11.54 8.13
CA ALA A 64 0.48 11.04 9.32
C ALA A 64 1.38 10.08 10.14
N ALA A 65 2.14 9.23 9.46
CA ALA A 65 3.08 8.31 10.11
C ALA A 65 4.19 9.08 10.86
N LEU A 66 4.75 10.11 10.24
CA LEU A 66 5.75 10.98 10.90
C LEU A 66 5.16 11.68 12.13
N GLU A 67 4.00 12.31 12.01
CA GLU A 67 3.31 12.97 13.12
C GLU A 67 2.99 11.98 14.25
N ALA A 68 2.65 10.75 13.91
CA ALA A 68 2.35 9.69 14.88
C ALA A 68 3.60 9.08 15.54
N GLY A 69 4.81 9.46 15.14
CA GLY A 69 6.06 8.99 15.71
C GLY A 69 6.60 7.70 15.11
N SER A 70 6.13 7.30 13.93
CA SER A 70 6.70 6.15 13.21
C SER A 70 8.13 6.42 12.79
N LYS A 71 9.03 5.45 13.02
CA LYS A 71 10.46 5.58 12.76
C LYS A 71 10.90 4.88 11.50
N TRP A 72 10.13 3.90 11.04
CA TRP A 72 10.48 3.03 9.95
C TRP A 72 9.30 2.85 9.00
N VAL A 73 9.61 2.83 7.73
CA VAL A 73 8.68 2.48 6.66
C VAL A 73 9.20 1.24 5.97
N VAL A 74 8.36 0.23 5.85
CA VAL A 74 8.66 -1.01 5.13
C VAL A 74 7.78 -1.09 3.90
N VAL A 75 8.40 -1.24 2.74
CA VAL A 75 7.68 -1.46 1.49
C VAL A 75 7.35 -2.94 1.36
N GLU A 76 6.09 -3.25 1.09
CA GLU A 76 5.62 -4.60 0.86
C GLU A 76 4.91 -4.68 -0.49
N GLN A 77 5.30 -5.66 -1.30
CA GLN A 77 4.66 -5.98 -2.57
C GLN A 77 4.69 -7.49 -2.78
N ASP A 78 3.52 -8.12 -2.76
CA ASP A 78 3.43 -9.59 -2.78
C ASP A 78 3.70 -10.18 -4.16
N GLN A 79 3.39 -9.45 -5.23
CA GLN A 79 3.61 -9.86 -6.61
C GLN A 79 4.05 -8.67 -7.46
N SER A 80 4.94 -8.91 -8.40
CA SER A 80 5.48 -7.89 -9.31
C SER A 80 5.03 -8.05 -10.77
N TYR A 81 4.32 -9.13 -11.09
CA TYR A 81 3.74 -9.41 -12.43
C TYR A 81 4.80 -9.30 -13.55
N ASP A 82 4.56 -8.41 -14.52
CA ASP A 82 5.45 -8.22 -15.68
C ASP A 82 6.71 -7.41 -15.37
N THR A 83 6.74 -6.73 -14.22
CA THR A 83 7.93 -5.98 -13.78
C THR A 83 8.83 -6.89 -12.93
N PRO A 84 10.11 -7.04 -13.26
CA PRO A 84 11.03 -7.80 -12.42
C PRO A 84 11.03 -7.31 -10.96
N ALA A 85 11.09 -8.22 -10.00
CA ALA A 85 10.94 -7.89 -8.57
C ALA A 85 11.95 -6.84 -8.09
N LEU A 86 13.20 -6.93 -8.50
CA LEU A 86 14.23 -5.94 -8.14
C LEU A 86 13.93 -4.55 -8.73
N GLU A 87 13.40 -4.50 -9.94
CA GLU A 87 12.99 -3.25 -10.56
C GLU A 87 11.79 -2.63 -9.83
N ALA A 88 10.80 -3.45 -9.46
CA ALA A 88 9.66 -3.01 -8.68
C ALA A 88 10.08 -2.42 -7.32
N VAL A 89 11.00 -3.05 -6.62
CA VAL A 89 11.58 -2.54 -5.37
C VAL A 89 12.30 -1.22 -5.60
N LYS A 90 13.06 -1.12 -6.68
CA LYS A 90 13.75 0.13 -7.04
C LYS A 90 12.77 1.27 -7.32
N MET A 91 11.68 1.01 -8.03
CA MET A 91 10.63 2.00 -8.29
C MET A 91 10.02 2.51 -7.00
N SER A 92 9.71 1.63 -6.06
CA SER A 92 9.20 2.02 -4.74
C SER A 92 10.21 2.87 -3.97
N ARG A 93 11.48 2.47 -3.98
CA ARG A 93 12.55 3.20 -3.29
C ARG A 93 12.77 4.59 -3.89
N ASP A 94 12.80 4.69 -5.22
CA ASP A 94 13.00 5.97 -5.93
C ASP A 94 11.83 6.93 -5.65
N TYR A 95 10.61 6.42 -5.61
CA TYR A 95 9.43 7.21 -5.24
C TYR A 95 9.55 7.80 -3.83
N LEU A 96 9.87 6.97 -2.84
CA LEU A 96 10.03 7.41 -1.46
C LEU A 96 11.18 8.39 -1.30
N LYS A 97 12.30 8.16 -2.00
CA LYS A 97 13.44 9.08 -2.01
C LYS A 97 13.06 10.45 -2.55
N GLY A 98 12.23 10.50 -3.60
CA GLY A 98 11.70 11.75 -4.15
C GLY A 98 10.83 12.53 -3.15
N LEU A 99 10.23 11.86 -2.15
CA LEU A 99 9.47 12.47 -1.06
C LEU A 99 10.32 12.82 0.17
N GLY A 100 11.62 12.55 0.14
CA GLY A 100 12.53 12.84 1.25
C GLY A 100 12.72 11.70 2.26
N TRP A 101 12.34 10.49 1.85
CA TRP A 101 12.45 9.31 2.72
C TRP A 101 13.69 8.44 2.45
#